data_b8fc02998328c6719676bda0ab42edcd
#
_entry.id   b8fc02998328c6719676bda0ab42edcd
#
_cell.length_a   1.000
_cell.length_b   1.000
_cell.length_c   1.000
_cell.angle_alpha   90.00
_cell.angle_beta   90.00
_cell.angle_gamma   90.00
#
_symmetry.space_group_name_H-M   'P 1'
#
loop_
_entity.id
_entity.type
_entity.pdbx_description
1 polymer ?
#
loop_
_entity_poly.entity_id
_entity_poly.type
_entity_poly.pdbx_seq_one_letter_code
_entity_poly.pdbx_strand_id
1 'polypeptide(L)'
;MVGCLTKCYVYYRYATIAHGLAAPFAGPISFEHVKAFVDDVVLVSDDDLREATRFMFGLGFVTETSGCAAVAALRQGKVPGAAGKKVVCVVSGSNIKPTELQHECFD
;
A
#
# COMPACT_ATOMS: atom_id res chain seq x y z
N MET A 1 6.52 1.69 -12.08
CA MET A 1 7.97 1.86 -11.82
C MET A 1 8.15 3.19 -11.13
N VAL A 2 8.36 3.19 -9.82
CA VAL A 2 8.58 4.44 -9.06
C VAL A 2 10.02 4.84 -9.28
N GLY A 3 10.19 5.93 -10.01
CA GLY A 3 11.49 6.49 -10.29
C GLY A 3 12.09 7.17 -9.07
N CYS A 4 13.35 7.02 -8.97
CA CYS A 4 14.39 7.71 -8.21
C CYS A 4 13.96 8.96 -7.43
N LEU A 5 14.21 8.93 -6.13
CA LEU A 5 14.07 10.01 -5.15
C LEU A 5 15.16 11.09 -5.31
N THR A 6 15.32 11.66 -6.48
CA THR A 6 16.14 12.86 -6.67
C THR A 6 15.26 13.99 -7.12
N LYS A 7 15.09 14.98 -6.26
CA LYS A 7 14.60 16.38 -6.50
C LYS A 7 13.72 16.67 -7.74
N CYS A 8 12.88 15.75 -8.22
CA CYS A 8 11.94 16.00 -9.28
C CYS A 8 10.52 15.77 -8.77
N TYR A 9 9.74 16.82 -8.76
CA TYR A 9 8.29 16.72 -8.66
C TYR A 9 7.77 16.10 -9.96
N VAL A 10 7.67 14.77 -10.01
CA VAL A 10 7.12 14.10 -11.18
C VAL A 10 5.63 13.93 -10.95
N TYR A 11 4.84 14.60 -11.75
CA TYR A 11 3.40 14.45 -11.81
C TYR A 11 3.09 13.14 -12.53
N TYR A 12 2.69 12.09 -11.80
CA TYR A 12 2.21 10.86 -12.40
C TYR A 12 0.74 10.62 -12.02
N ARG A 13 -0.11 10.40 -13.01
CA ARG A 13 -1.43 9.80 -12.80
C ARG A 13 -1.25 8.29 -12.87
N TYR A 14 -1.39 7.62 -11.74
CA TYR A 14 -1.45 6.16 -11.69
C TYR A 14 -2.90 5.70 -11.79
N ALA A 15 -3.19 4.81 -12.73
CA ALA A 15 -4.39 4.00 -12.69
C ALA A 15 -4.11 2.84 -11.70
N THR A 16 -4.65 2.93 -10.49
CA THR A 16 -4.52 1.92 -9.45
C THR A 16 -5.76 1.91 -8.58
N ILE A 17 -6.09 0.76 -8.02
CA ILE A 17 -7.14 0.63 -7.00
C ILE A 17 -6.73 1.21 -5.65
N ALA A 18 -5.45 1.47 -5.44
CA ALA A 18 -4.92 2.11 -4.22
C ALA A 18 -5.11 3.63 -4.26
N HIS A 19 -6.34 4.10 -4.32
CA HIS A 19 -6.67 5.53 -4.47
C HIS A 19 -6.02 6.41 -3.39
N GLY A 20 -5.94 5.92 -2.14
CA GLY A 20 -5.30 6.63 -1.04
C GLY A 20 -3.78 6.76 -1.15
N LEU A 21 -3.14 5.96 -2.01
CA LEU A 21 -1.69 6.02 -2.28
C LEU A 21 -1.36 6.72 -3.61
N ALA A 22 -2.37 7.11 -4.38
CA ALA A 22 -2.21 7.74 -5.70
C ALA A 22 -2.02 9.27 -5.60
N ALA A 23 -1.36 9.76 -4.56
CA ALA A 23 -1.02 11.16 -4.43
C ALA A 23 -0.04 11.57 -5.54
N PRO A 24 -0.24 12.73 -6.18
CA PRO A 24 0.57 13.14 -7.33
C PRO A 24 2.02 13.48 -6.97
N PHE A 25 2.30 13.74 -5.70
CA PHE A 25 3.65 14.02 -5.20
C PHE A 25 3.74 13.75 -3.70
N ALA A 26 4.94 13.52 -3.21
CA ALA A 26 5.23 13.46 -1.77
C ALA A 26 5.40 14.87 -1.21
N GLY A 27 4.72 15.19 -0.11
CA GLY A 27 4.93 16.46 0.58
C GLY A 27 6.38 16.60 1.12
N PRO A 28 6.95 17.81 1.17
CA PRO A 28 8.35 18.01 1.60
C PRO A 28 8.64 17.42 2.98
N ILE A 29 7.73 17.60 3.94
CA ILE A 29 7.89 17.08 5.30
C ILE A 29 7.91 15.55 5.29
N SER A 30 6.96 14.91 4.60
CA SER A 30 6.91 13.44 4.47
C SER A 30 8.16 12.91 3.79
N PHE A 31 8.65 13.59 2.76
CA PHE A 31 9.86 13.20 2.05
C PHE A 31 11.11 13.21 2.96
N GLU A 32 11.29 14.26 3.76
CA GLU A 32 12.41 14.33 4.70
C GLU A 32 12.31 13.25 5.80
N HIS A 33 11.10 12.92 6.27
CA HIS A 33 10.92 11.81 7.22
C HIS A 33 11.25 10.45 6.58
N VAL A 34 10.83 10.22 5.34
CA VAL A 34 11.21 8.99 4.62
C VAL A 34 12.71 8.87 4.51
N LYS A 35 13.41 9.93 4.13
CA LYS A 35 14.87 9.94 4.04
C LYS A 35 15.58 9.66 5.38
N ALA A 36 15.00 10.13 6.48
CA ALA A 36 15.62 10.03 7.81
C ALA A 36 15.32 8.71 8.53
N PHE A 37 14.17 8.09 8.29
CA PHE A 37 13.63 7.03 9.15
C PHE A 37 13.18 5.77 8.42
N VAL A 38 13.13 5.76 7.09
CA VAL A 38 12.70 4.60 6.30
C VAL A 38 13.90 3.88 5.73
N ASP A 39 14.03 2.61 6.05
CA ASP A 39 15.15 1.77 5.58
C ASP A 39 14.97 1.38 4.11
N ASP A 40 13.73 1.07 3.70
CA ASP A 40 13.45 0.62 2.34
C ASP A 40 12.01 0.92 1.92
N VAL A 41 11.76 0.94 0.61
CA VAL A 41 10.44 1.10 0.00
C VAL A 41 10.21 -0.02 -0.99
N VAL A 42 9.20 -0.84 -0.74
CA VAL A 42 8.83 -1.96 -1.61
C VAL A 42 7.55 -1.65 -2.38
N LEU A 43 7.41 -2.24 -3.57
CA LEU A 43 6.25 -2.04 -4.44
C LEU A 43 5.34 -3.26 -4.43
N VAL A 44 4.05 -3.00 -4.38
CA VAL A 44 2.99 -4.00 -4.54
C VAL A 44 2.16 -3.69 -5.79
N SER A 45 1.62 -4.71 -6.42
CA SER A 45 0.70 -4.58 -7.54
C SER A 45 -0.75 -4.45 -7.06
N ASP A 46 -1.65 -4.05 -7.95
CA ASP A 46 -3.08 -4.04 -7.67
C ASP A 46 -3.62 -5.45 -7.34
N ASP A 47 -3.06 -6.49 -7.95
CA ASP A 47 -3.44 -7.87 -7.64
C ASP A 47 -2.97 -8.29 -6.24
N ASP A 48 -1.77 -7.88 -5.82
CA ASP A 48 -1.30 -8.07 -4.45
C ASP A 48 -2.25 -7.39 -3.44
N LEU A 49 -2.72 -6.19 -3.77
CA LEU A 49 -3.66 -5.44 -2.95
C LEU A 49 -5.03 -6.10 -2.87
N ARG A 50 -5.57 -6.58 -3.99
CA ARG A 50 -6.83 -7.34 -4.02
C ARG A 50 -6.75 -8.57 -3.14
N GLU A 51 -5.68 -9.35 -3.27
CA GLU A 51 -5.47 -10.54 -2.46
C GLU A 51 -5.39 -10.21 -0.96
N ALA A 52 -4.62 -9.19 -0.59
CA ALA A 52 -4.50 -8.75 0.80
C ALA A 52 -5.83 -8.25 1.36
N THR A 53 -6.62 -7.51 0.57
CA THR A 53 -7.94 -7.01 0.99
C THR A 53 -8.92 -8.17 1.22
N ARG A 54 -8.96 -9.15 0.31
CA ARG A 54 -9.76 -10.38 0.50
C ARG A 54 -9.35 -11.15 1.76
N PHE A 55 -8.06 -11.26 2.00
CA PHE A 55 -7.54 -11.91 3.20
C PHE A 55 -7.99 -11.19 4.48
N MET A 56 -7.87 -9.87 4.54
CA MET A 56 -8.31 -9.06 5.67
C MET A 56 -9.82 -9.18 5.88
N PHE A 57 -10.59 -9.14 4.80
CA PHE A 57 -12.05 -9.35 4.86
C PHE A 57 -12.40 -10.73 5.43
N GLY A 58 -11.69 -11.78 5.03
CA GLY A 58 -11.86 -13.15 5.59
C GLY A 58 -11.54 -13.24 7.08
N LEU A 59 -10.72 -12.35 7.61
CA LEU A 59 -10.45 -12.22 9.05
C LEU A 59 -11.47 -11.32 9.78
N GLY A 60 -12.46 -10.77 9.09
CA GLY A 60 -13.49 -9.88 9.64
C GLY A 60 -13.11 -8.40 9.67
N PHE A 61 -12.02 -8.00 8.98
CA PHE A 61 -11.62 -6.60 8.88
C PHE A 61 -12.02 -6.02 7.53
N VAL A 62 -12.84 -4.98 7.56
CA VAL A 62 -13.15 -4.19 6.37
C VAL A 62 -12.09 -3.11 6.20
N THR A 63 -11.33 -3.19 5.13
CA THR A 63 -10.22 -2.26 4.83
C THR A 63 -10.33 -1.78 3.39
N GLU A 64 -9.91 -0.56 3.12
CA GLU A 64 -9.70 -0.11 1.75
C GLU A 64 -8.43 -0.72 1.15
N THR A 65 -8.36 -0.81 -0.16
CA THR A 65 -7.24 -1.45 -0.87
C THR A 65 -5.90 -0.80 -0.57
N SER A 66 -5.85 0.54 -0.53
CA SER A 66 -4.65 1.30 -0.12
C SER A 66 -4.23 1.02 1.32
N GLY A 67 -5.18 0.80 2.23
CA GLY A 67 -4.91 0.48 3.64
C GLY A 67 -4.28 -0.89 3.85
N CYS A 68 -4.38 -1.79 2.86
CA CYS A 68 -3.80 -3.14 2.89
C CYS A 68 -2.37 -3.23 2.35
N ALA A 69 -1.75 -2.15 1.90
CA ALA A 69 -0.45 -2.21 1.21
C ALA A 69 0.66 -2.89 2.03
N ALA A 70 0.75 -2.62 3.33
CA ALA A 70 1.72 -3.27 4.20
C ALA A 70 1.47 -4.78 4.34
N VAL A 71 0.21 -5.18 4.44
CA VAL A 71 -0.20 -6.60 4.48
C VAL A 71 0.12 -7.28 3.15
N ALA A 72 -0.15 -6.62 2.03
CA ALA A 72 0.18 -7.12 0.70
C ALA A 72 1.69 -7.38 0.55
N ALA A 73 2.51 -6.41 0.91
CA ALA A 73 3.97 -6.54 0.84
C ALA A 73 4.49 -7.73 1.67
N LEU A 74 3.97 -7.90 2.90
CA LEU A 74 4.36 -9.00 3.78
C LEU A 74 3.93 -10.36 3.21
N ARG A 75 2.68 -10.50 2.77
CA ARG A 75 2.14 -11.75 2.22
C ARG A 75 2.85 -12.20 0.96
N GLN A 76 3.27 -11.27 0.13
CA GLN A 76 4.02 -11.53 -1.09
C GLN A 76 5.54 -11.72 -0.87
N GLY A 77 5.98 -11.76 0.39
CA GLY A 77 7.39 -11.96 0.72
C GLY A 77 8.31 -10.83 0.27
N LYS A 78 7.75 -9.64 0.02
CA LYS A 78 8.50 -8.47 -0.49
C LYS A 78 9.24 -7.69 0.61
N VAL A 79 9.06 -8.09 1.89
CA VAL A 79 9.71 -7.45 3.03
C VAL A 79 10.98 -8.21 3.39
N PRO A 80 12.19 -7.69 3.10
CA PRO A 80 13.43 -8.39 3.39
C PRO A 80 13.59 -8.69 4.88
N GLY A 81 14.05 -9.90 5.20
CA GLY A 81 14.36 -10.29 6.57
C GLY A 81 13.16 -10.44 7.52
N ALA A 82 11.92 -10.44 7.01
CA ALA A 82 10.71 -10.58 7.82
C ALA A 82 10.50 -12.01 8.38
N ALA A 83 11.07 -13.02 7.71
CA ALA A 83 10.90 -14.42 8.10
C ALA A 83 11.41 -14.67 9.54
N GLY A 84 10.55 -15.26 10.39
CA GLY A 84 10.85 -15.54 11.79
C GLY A 84 10.88 -14.32 12.71
N LYS A 85 10.48 -13.14 12.21
CA LYS A 85 10.41 -11.90 13.00
C LYS A 85 8.98 -11.58 13.42
N LYS A 86 8.86 -10.76 14.46
CA LYS A 86 7.61 -10.10 14.80
C LYS A 86 7.46 -8.88 13.88
N VAL A 87 6.44 -8.88 13.04
CA VAL A 87 6.17 -7.82 12.08
C VAL A 87 4.87 -7.12 12.46
N VAL A 88 4.88 -5.81 12.43
CA VAL A 88 3.67 -4.99 12.61
C VAL A 88 3.32 -4.37 11.26
N CYS A 89 2.12 -4.69 10.76
CA CYS A 89 1.56 -4.05 9.58
C CYS A 89 0.55 -2.99 10.01
N VAL A 90 0.76 -1.75 9.60
CA VAL A 90 -0.23 -0.69 9.82
C VAL A 90 -1.32 -0.81 8.76
N VAL A 91 -2.57 -1.00 9.20
CA VAL A 91 -3.76 -0.93 8.36
C VAL A 91 -4.33 0.47 8.49
N SER A 92 -4.08 1.31 7.51
CA SER A 92 -4.22 2.76 7.62
C SER A 92 -5.58 3.32 7.19
N GLY A 93 -6.49 2.48 6.70
CA GLY A 93 -7.79 2.98 6.23
C GLY A 93 -8.85 1.91 6.02
N SER A 94 -10.10 2.33 6.23
CA SER A 94 -11.30 1.52 5.99
C SER A 94 -12.43 2.32 5.30
N ASN A 95 -12.08 3.44 4.66
CA ASN A 95 -13.05 4.31 3.99
C ASN A 95 -13.39 3.77 2.58
N ILE A 96 -14.03 2.61 2.55
CA ILE A 96 -14.48 1.96 1.32
C ILE A 96 -15.95 1.59 1.43
N LYS A 97 -16.73 1.84 0.37
CA LYS A 97 -18.11 1.41 0.32
C LYS A 97 -18.21 -0.09 0.01
N PRO A 98 -19.25 -0.79 0.50
CA PRO A 98 -19.44 -2.20 0.19
C PRO A 98 -19.46 -2.50 -1.31
N THR A 99 -20.06 -1.63 -2.13
CA THR A 99 -20.11 -1.76 -3.59
C THR A 99 -18.74 -1.61 -4.24
N GLU A 100 -17.89 -0.70 -3.73
CA GLU A 100 -16.52 -0.51 -4.20
C GLU A 100 -15.67 -1.73 -3.84
N LEU A 101 -15.77 -2.20 -2.60
CA LEU A 101 -15.08 -3.39 -2.13
C LEU A 101 -15.45 -4.63 -2.98
N GLN A 102 -16.75 -4.81 -3.27
CA GLN A 102 -17.22 -5.90 -4.12
C GLN A 102 -16.58 -5.80 -5.50
N HIS A 103 -16.71 -4.67 -6.16
CA HIS A 103 -16.22 -4.47 -7.52
C HIS A 103 -14.69 -4.55 -7.62
N GLU A 104 -13.96 -3.97 -6.68
CA GLU A 104 -12.50 -3.93 -6.75
C GLU A 104 -11.83 -5.25 -6.39
N CYS A 105 -12.46 -6.03 -5.51
CA CYS A 105 -11.80 -7.18 -4.91
C CYS A 105 -12.48 -8.54 -5.20
N PHE A 106 -13.76 -8.59 -5.56
CA PHE A 106 -14.50 -9.85 -5.67
C PHE A 106 -15.12 -10.10 -7.04
N ASP A 107 -15.31 -9.07 -7.87
CA ASP A 107 -15.73 -9.19 -9.28
C ASP A 107 -14.51 -9.35 -10.20
#